data_d6d1e0517ea770bd259fd6fceecc7a91
#
_entry.id   d6d1e0517ea770bd259fd6fceecc7a91
#
_cell.length_a   1.000
_cell.length_b   1.000
_cell.length_c   1.000
_cell.angle_alpha   90.00
_cell.angle_beta   90.00
_cell.angle_gamma   90.00
#
_symmetry.space_group_name_H-M   'P 1'
#
loop_
_entity.id
_entity.type
_entity.pdbx_description
1 polymer ?
#
loop_
_entity_poly.entity_id
_entity_poly.type
_entity_poly.pdbx_seq_one_letter_code
_entity_poly.pdbx_strand_id
1 'polypeptide(L)'
;MLHLIYIGRHADTIEQFSKIAEGAFYAIQNSRKASEFIDKIREKYDIVILFEQRIISKDIPEIQYLRKKFPGVYIALVTEGINKEDRPAYLKAGINNSIPFNSTPETFKDITEFMMRRKQQKINDIHKKGANLQFFKLPLWKRLFDIVFSSIAILCLSPILIITAVAIRLESKGAVVYKSKRVGSNYKIFDFLKCRSMYTDADKHLRDFNQL
;
A
#
# COMPACT_ATOMS: atom_id res chain seq x y z
N MET A 1 3.79 16.04 21.31
CA MET A 1 4.77 16.87 20.58
C MET A 1 5.48 16.01 19.57
N LEU A 2 5.60 16.45 18.31
CA LEU A 2 6.24 15.70 17.25
C LEU A 2 7.76 15.86 17.34
N HIS A 3 8.47 14.73 17.29
CA HIS A 3 9.93 14.68 17.23
C HIS A 3 10.37 14.21 15.84
N LEU A 4 11.16 15.02 15.16
CA LEU A 4 11.72 14.74 13.86
C LEU A 4 13.16 14.24 14.02
N ILE A 5 13.45 13.05 13.53
CA ILE A 5 14.78 12.44 13.59
C ILE A 5 15.30 12.32 12.17
N TYR A 6 16.25 13.15 11.83
CA TYR A 6 16.94 13.10 10.54
C TYR A 6 18.13 12.13 10.62
N ILE A 7 18.17 11.15 9.71
CA ILE A 7 19.27 10.19 9.60
C ILE A 7 20.01 10.47 8.31
N GLY A 8 21.13 11.18 8.42
CA GLY A 8 21.91 11.61 7.28
C GLY A 8 23.10 12.46 7.65
N ARG A 9 23.79 13.01 6.63
CA ARG A 9 25.01 13.81 6.79
C ARG A 9 24.99 15.11 6.01
N HIS A 10 23.98 15.40 5.23
CA HIS A 10 23.90 16.58 4.38
C HIS A 10 23.68 17.82 5.24
N ALA A 11 24.74 18.63 5.43
CA ALA A 11 24.75 19.75 6.37
C ALA A 11 23.69 20.81 6.04
N ASP A 12 23.57 21.19 4.76
CA ASP A 12 22.60 22.21 4.31
C ASP A 12 21.16 21.79 4.58
N THR A 13 20.85 20.51 4.36
CA THR A 13 19.52 19.97 4.65
C THR A 13 19.23 19.93 6.14
N ILE A 14 20.24 19.58 6.96
CA ILE A 14 20.11 19.58 8.43
C ILE A 14 19.82 21.00 8.92
N GLU A 15 20.57 21.99 8.44
CA GLU A 15 20.38 23.39 8.81
C GLU A 15 19.00 23.90 8.36
N GLN A 16 18.62 23.63 7.13
CA GLN A 16 17.32 24.01 6.57
C GLN A 16 16.17 23.40 7.36
N PHE A 17 16.19 22.08 7.57
CA PHE A 17 15.11 21.40 8.28
C PHE A 17 15.04 21.77 9.76
N SER A 18 16.17 22.05 10.40
CA SER A 18 16.18 22.52 11.78
C SER A 18 15.52 23.89 11.96
N LYS A 19 15.65 24.78 10.96
CA LYS A 19 14.99 26.10 10.95
C LYS A 19 13.50 26.02 10.68
N ILE A 20 13.08 25.04 9.86
CA ILE A 20 11.68 24.88 9.43
C ILE A 20 10.88 24.04 10.46
N ALA A 21 11.54 23.14 11.19
CA ALA A 21 10.89 22.27 12.14
C ALA A 21 10.33 23.04 13.33
N GLU A 22 9.00 23.10 13.45
CA GLU A 22 8.29 23.73 14.58
C GLU A 22 8.35 22.90 15.88
N GLY A 23 9.03 21.75 15.85
CA GLY A 23 9.14 20.82 16.97
C GLY A 23 10.58 20.44 17.31
N ALA A 24 10.76 19.38 18.08
CA ALA A 24 12.08 18.86 18.36
C ALA A 24 12.67 18.17 17.11
N PHE A 25 13.81 18.67 16.68
CA PHE A 25 14.58 18.14 15.55
C PHE A 25 15.93 17.61 16.02
N TYR A 26 16.27 16.39 15.57
CA TYR A 26 17.52 15.72 15.93
C TYR A 26 18.18 15.16 14.68
N ALA A 27 19.40 15.58 14.39
CA ALA A 27 20.21 15.06 13.29
C ALA A 27 21.17 13.98 13.82
N ILE A 28 21.06 12.76 13.30
CA ILE A 28 21.85 11.60 13.71
C ILE A 28 22.42 10.93 12.46
N GLN A 29 23.74 10.71 12.43
CA GLN A 29 24.40 10.19 11.21
C GLN A 29 24.22 8.69 10.98
N ASN A 30 23.82 7.91 11.98
CA ASN A 30 23.84 6.46 11.95
C ASN A 30 22.51 5.89 12.45
N SER A 31 21.94 4.96 11.69
CA SER A 31 20.67 4.29 12.00
C SER A 31 20.68 3.54 13.34
N ARG A 32 21.83 3.01 13.77
CA ARG A 32 21.97 2.34 15.08
C ARG A 32 21.87 3.33 16.23
N LYS A 33 22.62 4.46 16.15
CA LYS A 33 22.52 5.54 17.15
C LYS A 33 21.13 6.17 17.17
N ALA A 34 20.52 6.37 16.00
CA ALA A 34 19.14 6.83 15.91
C ALA A 34 18.18 5.85 16.58
N SER A 35 18.38 4.56 16.39
CA SER A 35 17.59 3.51 17.04
C SER A 35 17.67 3.55 18.58
N GLU A 36 18.86 3.72 19.13
CA GLU A 36 19.07 3.86 20.59
C GLU A 36 18.40 5.12 21.13
N PHE A 37 18.46 6.21 20.40
CA PHE A 37 17.80 7.46 20.77
C PHE A 37 16.27 7.32 20.70
N ILE A 38 15.74 6.70 19.66
CA ILE A 38 14.30 6.44 19.49
C ILE A 38 13.78 5.60 20.66
N ASP A 39 14.50 4.56 21.08
CA ASP A 39 14.11 3.70 22.20
C ASP A 39 13.90 4.49 23.50
N LYS A 40 14.66 5.56 23.71
CA LYS A 40 14.56 6.41 24.91
C LYS A 40 13.34 7.34 24.90
N ILE A 41 12.88 7.76 23.72
CA ILE A 41 11.85 8.80 23.59
C ILE A 41 10.50 8.31 23.08
N ARG A 42 10.44 7.12 22.47
CA ARG A 42 9.25 6.61 21.74
C ARG A 42 7.99 6.46 22.59
N GLU A 43 8.15 6.27 23.90
CA GLU A 43 7.00 6.10 24.81
C GLU A 43 6.31 7.43 25.14
N LYS A 44 7.04 8.53 25.04
CA LYS A 44 6.56 9.87 25.43
C LYS A 44 6.15 10.73 24.25
N TYR A 45 6.70 10.47 23.06
CA TYR A 45 6.60 11.38 21.91
C TYR A 45 6.27 10.67 20.62
N ASP A 46 5.58 11.40 19.76
CA ASP A 46 5.37 11.00 18.36
C ASP A 46 6.63 11.23 17.54
N ILE A 47 7.08 10.20 16.83
CA ILE A 47 8.34 10.20 16.10
C ILE A 47 8.10 10.04 14.61
N VAL A 48 8.78 10.88 13.83
CA VAL A 48 8.92 10.74 12.38
C VAL A 48 10.41 10.66 12.04
N ILE A 49 10.80 9.66 11.27
CA ILE A 49 12.16 9.48 10.78
C ILE A 49 12.25 10.07 9.39
N LEU A 50 13.18 10.98 9.19
CA LEU A 50 13.59 11.55 7.90
C LEU A 50 14.90 10.87 7.50
N PHE A 51 14.84 9.92 6.57
CA PHE A 51 15.99 9.12 6.15
C PHE A 51 16.57 9.70 4.86
N GLU A 52 17.84 10.15 4.89
CA GLU A 52 18.54 10.68 3.72
C GLU A 52 18.86 9.55 2.73
N GLN A 53 18.47 9.73 1.47
CA GLN A 53 18.85 8.84 0.38
C GLN A 53 20.35 8.95 0.09
N ARG A 54 21.01 7.80 0.03
CA ARG A 54 22.44 7.69 -0.31
C ARG A 54 22.61 6.68 -1.46
N ILE A 55 22.93 5.45 -1.11
CA ILE A 55 23.12 4.34 -2.05
C ILE A 55 22.13 3.25 -1.67
N ILE A 56 21.31 2.81 -2.62
CA ILE A 56 20.23 1.86 -2.41
C ILE A 56 20.69 0.57 -1.69
N SER A 57 21.87 0.05 -2.03
CA SER A 57 22.43 -1.16 -1.41
C SER A 57 22.71 -1.02 0.09
N LYS A 58 22.94 0.20 0.58
CA LYS A 58 23.16 0.52 2.00
C LYS A 58 21.87 0.98 2.67
N ASP A 59 21.04 1.72 1.95
CA ASP A 59 19.80 2.28 2.49
C ASP A 59 18.77 1.21 2.82
N ILE A 60 18.57 0.25 1.91
CA ILE A 60 17.56 -0.80 2.08
C ILE A 60 17.75 -1.61 3.37
N PRO A 61 18.94 -2.15 3.69
CA PRO A 61 19.15 -2.85 4.95
C PRO A 61 18.93 -1.99 6.20
N GLU A 62 19.36 -0.71 6.16
CA GLU A 62 19.18 0.22 7.28
C GLU A 62 17.71 0.55 7.52
N ILE A 63 16.95 0.81 6.45
CA ILE A 63 15.52 1.07 6.52
C ILE A 63 14.75 -0.16 7.03
N GLN A 64 15.08 -1.35 6.52
CA GLN A 64 14.49 -2.60 6.99
C GLN A 64 14.78 -2.86 8.47
N TYR A 65 15.99 -2.57 8.93
CA TYR A 65 16.36 -2.65 10.34
C TYR A 65 15.49 -1.72 11.19
N LEU A 66 15.36 -0.44 10.80
CA LEU A 66 14.52 0.52 11.50
C LEU A 66 13.04 0.09 11.48
N ARG A 67 12.55 -0.39 10.34
CA ARG A 67 11.16 -0.85 10.18
C ARG A 67 10.85 -2.08 11.04
N LYS A 68 11.79 -3.03 11.11
CA LYS A 68 11.65 -4.24 11.95
C LYS A 68 11.60 -3.87 13.43
N LYS A 69 12.45 -2.93 13.85
CA LYS A 69 12.54 -2.53 15.25
C LYS A 69 11.38 -1.58 15.65
N PHE A 70 10.94 -0.72 14.73
CA PHE A 70 9.91 0.30 14.96
C PHE A 70 8.79 0.21 13.90
N PRO A 71 7.93 -0.80 13.92
CA PRO A 71 6.93 -1.04 12.87
C PRO A 71 5.91 0.09 12.75
N GLY A 72 5.64 0.83 13.83
CA GLY A 72 4.66 1.92 13.88
C GLY A 72 5.21 3.31 13.52
N VAL A 73 6.53 3.50 13.49
CA VAL A 73 7.13 4.81 13.23
C VAL A 73 7.01 5.19 11.76
N TYR A 74 6.73 6.45 11.48
CA TYR A 74 6.67 6.97 10.11
C TYR A 74 8.08 7.24 9.59
N ILE A 75 8.43 6.67 8.43
CA ILE A 75 9.74 6.85 7.78
C ILE A 75 9.50 7.54 6.44
N ALA A 76 10.06 8.74 6.28
CA ALA A 76 10.10 9.46 5.02
C ALA A 76 11.50 9.47 4.45
N LEU A 77 11.63 9.24 3.14
CA LEU A 77 12.90 9.34 2.42
C LEU A 77 13.13 10.77 1.99
N VAL A 78 14.26 11.35 2.37
CA VAL A 78 14.70 12.67 1.90
C VAL A 78 15.53 12.47 0.63
N THR A 79 15.05 12.99 -0.51
CA THR A 79 15.61 12.70 -1.84
C THR A 79 15.26 13.79 -2.84
N GLU A 80 16.09 14.01 -3.84
CA GLU A 80 15.77 14.86 -5.01
C GLU A 80 14.84 14.14 -6.00
N GLY A 81 14.86 12.81 -5.98
CA GLY A 81 14.03 11.98 -6.83
C GLY A 81 14.41 10.50 -6.70
N ILE A 82 13.43 9.63 -6.81
CA ILE A 82 13.64 8.18 -6.80
C ILE A 82 13.47 7.67 -8.23
N ASN A 83 14.47 6.98 -8.75
CA ASN A 83 14.37 6.28 -10.03
C ASN A 83 13.18 5.33 -10.02
N LYS A 84 12.48 5.22 -11.15
CA LYS A 84 11.30 4.36 -11.27
C LYS A 84 11.59 2.90 -10.90
N GLU A 85 12.80 2.44 -11.21
CA GLU A 85 13.27 1.07 -10.93
C GLU A 85 13.52 0.82 -9.43
N ASP A 86 14.00 1.84 -8.71
CA ASP A 86 14.36 1.73 -7.29
C ASP A 86 13.16 1.91 -6.34
N ARG A 87 12.12 2.60 -6.83
CA ARG A 87 10.93 2.91 -6.03
C ARG A 87 10.27 1.69 -5.36
N PRO A 88 10.07 0.56 -6.06
CA PRO A 88 9.49 -0.64 -5.44
C PRO A 88 10.34 -1.19 -4.30
N ALA A 89 11.68 -1.11 -4.40
CA ALA A 89 12.60 -1.59 -3.38
C ALA A 89 12.50 -0.75 -2.10
N TYR A 90 12.46 0.58 -2.21
CA TYR A 90 12.26 1.47 -1.07
C TYR A 90 10.90 1.29 -0.39
N LEU A 91 9.83 1.14 -1.17
CA LEU A 91 8.49 0.87 -0.63
C LEU A 91 8.45 -0.49 0.12
N LYS A 92 9.08 -1.53 -0.46
CA LYS A 92 9.19 -2.86 0.18
C LYS A 92 10.06 -2.82 1.43
N ALA A 93 11.08 -1.97 1.48
CA ALA A 93 11.89 -1.76 2.67
C ALA A 93 11.10 -1.10 3.81
N GLY A 94 10.01 -0.39 3.51
CA GLY A 94 9.09 0.15 4.50
C GLY A 94 9.05 1.67 4.59
N ILE A 95 9.45 2.39 3.55
CA ILE A 95 9.27 3.84 3.47
C ILE A 95 7.80 4.16 3.26
N ASN A 96 7.32 5.19 3.94
CA ASN A 96 5.94 5.66 3.87
C ASN A 96 5.74 6.78 2.84
N ASN A 97 6.73 7.67 2.69
CA ASN A 97 6.67 8.82 1.80
C ASN A 97 8.07 9.32 1.43
N SER A 98 8.16 10.28 0.51
CA SER A 98 9.39 10.98 0.17
C SER A 98 9.24 12.49 0.35
N ILE A 99 10.33 13.17 0.71
CA ILE A 99 10.44 14.62 0.90
C ILE A 99 11.62 15.12 0.09
N PRO A 100 11.48 16.17 -0.72
CA PRO A 100 12.60 16.76 -1.43
C PRO A 100 13.58 17.48 -0.49
N PHE A 101 14.87 17.51 -0.83
CA PHE A 101 15.88 18.25 -0.07
C PHE A 101 15.57 19.75 0.00
N ASN A 102 15.06 20.31 -1.08
CA ASN A 102 14.78 21.76 -1.22
C ASN A 102 13.34 22.10 -0.84
N SER A 103 12.80 21.48 0.20
CA SER A 103 11.45 21.78 0.67
C SER A 103 11.34 23.20 1.19
N THR A 104 10.34 23.96 0.71
CA THR A 104 9.99 25.24 1.31
C THR A 104 9.35 25.02 2.69
N PRO A 105 9.37 26.03 3.60
CA PRO A 105 8.73 25.91 4.91
C PRO A 105 7.27 25.45 4.81
N GLU A 106 6.51 26.00 3.87
CA GLU A 106 5.12 25.66 3.63
C GLU A 106 4.97 24.21 3.17
N THR A 107 5.74 23.78 2.15
CA THR A 107 5.72 22.42 1.64
C THR A 107 6.14 21.41 2.72
N PHE A 108 7.12 21.76 3.55
CA PHE A 108 7.55 20.91 4.65
C PHE A 108 6.46 20.77 5.72
N LYS A 109 5.78 21.86 6.05
CA LYS A 109 4.65 21.86 6.99
C LYS A 109 3.51 20.99 6.47
N ASP A 110 3.09 21.18 5.22
CA ASP A 110 2.03 20.39 4.58
C ASP A 110 2.37 18.90 4.57
N ILE A 111 3.61 18.56 4.24
CA ILE A 111 4.08 17.17 4.21
C ILE A 111 4.08 16.58 5.62
N THR A 112 4.56 17.30 6.62
CA THR A 112 4.58 16.81 8.02
C THR A 112 3.16 16.66 8.57
N GLU A 113 2.25 17.59 8.32
CA GLU A 113 0.83 17.46 8.67
C GLU A 113 0.17 16.27 7.97
N PHE A 114 0.42 16.09 6.68
CA PHE A 114 -0.09 14.94 5.93
C PHE A 114 0.42 13.61 6.52
N MET A 115 1.71 13.54 6.88
CA MET A 115 2.30 12.37 7.52
C MET A 115 1.62 12.07 8.87
N MET A 116 1.37 13.10 9.67
CA MET A 116 0.69 12.96 10.97
C MET A 116 -0.77 12.49 10.82
N ARG A 117 -1.53 13.08 9.90
CA ARG A 117 -2.89 12.66 9.59
C ARG A 117 -2.94 11.20 9.13
N ARG A 118 -2.03 10.78 8.27
CA ARG A 118 -1.92 9.38 7.81
C ARG A 118 -1.56 8.42 8.95
N LYS A 119 -0.64 8.83 9.84
CA LYS A 119 -0.30 8.05 11.04
C LYS A 119 -1.53 7.86 11.93
N GLN A 120 -2.25 8.95 12.21
CA GLN A 120 -3.44 8.93 13.05
C GLN A 120 -4.56 8.06 12.44
N GLN A 121 -4.79 8.16 11.13
CA GLN A 121 -5.73 7.30 10.42
C GLN A 121 -5.36 5.83 10.55
N LYS A 122 -4.07 5.48 10.38
CA LYS A 122 -3.60 4.11 10.50
C LYS A 122 -3.76 3.55 11.92
N ILE A 123 -3.52 4.37 12.94
CA ILE A 123 -3.75 4.00 14.35
C ILE A 123 -5.24 3.78 14.59
N ASN A 124 -6.10 4.69 14.12
CA ASN A 124 -7.54 4.56 14.23
C ASN A 124 -8.08 3.34 13.50
N ASP A 125 -7.52 3.02 12.31
CA ASP A 125 -7.88 1.81 11.56
C ASP A 125 -7.43 0.53 12.26
N ILE A 126 -6.27 0.53 12.92
CA ILE A 126 -5.81 -0.59 13.74
C ILE A 126 -6.71 -0.77 14.96
N HIS A 127 -7.08 0.32 15.65
CA HIS A 127 -8.01 0.27 16.77
C HIS A 127 -9.40 -0.18 16.34
N LYS A 128 -9.91 0.31 15.22
CA LYS A 128 -11.17 -0.16 14.62
C LYS A 128 -11.10 -1.63 14.19
N LYS A 129 -9.98 -2.07 13.62
CA LYS A 129 -9.77 -3.49 13.27
C LYS A 129 -9.58 -4.38 14.50
N GLY A 130 -8.92 -3.91 15.54
CA GLY A 130 -8.82 -4.61 16.82
C GLY A 130 -10.15 -4.71 17.58
N ALA A 131 -11.00 -3.69 17.45
CA ALA A 131 -12.32 -3.65 18.08
C ALA A 131 -13.41 -4.35 17.25
N ASN A 132 -13.24 -4.52 15.93
CA ASN A 132 -14.25 -5.04 15.00
C ASN A 132 -13.69 -6.02 13.96
N LEU A 133 -13.01 -7.07 14.40
CA LEU A 133 -13.05 -8.34 13.69
C LEU A 133 -14.36 -9.09 14.06
N GLN A 134 -15.46 -8.37 14.18
CA GLN A 134 -16.75 -9.02 14.08
C GLN A 134 -16.85 -9.50 12.64
N PHE A 135 -16.68 -10.81 12.48
CA PHE A 135 -17.04 -11.50 11.24
C PHE A 135 -18.40 -10.96 10.83
N PHE A 136 -18.45 -10.24 9.72
CA PHE A 136 -19.71 -9.73 9.19
C PHE A 136 -20.61 -10.92 8.88
N LYS A 137 -21.49 -11.27 9.84
CA LYS A 137 -22.49 -12.30 9.68
C LYS A 137 -23.75 -11.67 9.13
N LEU A 138 -24.03 -11.94 7.87
CA LEU A 138 -25.32 -11.56 7.29
C LEU A 138 -26.43 -12.24 8.08
N PRO A 139 -27.49 -11.51 8.49
CA PRO A 139 -28.65 -12.12 9.11
C PRO A 139 -29.27 -13.17 8.16
N LEU A 140 -29.69 -14.30 8.72
CA LEU A 140 -30.13 -15.47 7.95
C LEU A 140 -31.26 -15.16 6.96
N TRP A 141 -32.20 -14.28 7.34
CA TRP A 141 -33.29 -13.86 6.45
C TRP A 141 -32.81 -13.13 5.20
N LYS A 142 -31.80 -12.26 5.32
CA LYS A 142 -31.15 -11.60 4.19
C LYS A 142 -30.49 -12.59 3.26
N ARG A 143 -29.79 -13.57 3.82
CA ARG A 143 -29.14 -14.62 3.05
C ARG A 143 -30.17 -15.51 2.32
N LEU A 144 -31.30 -15.83 2.97
CA LEU A 144 -32.39 -16.55 2.33
C LEU A 144 -32.96 -15.76 1.15
N PHE A 145 -33.21 -14.46 1.37
CA PHE A 145 -33.72 -13.55 0.32
C PHE A 145 -32.76 -13.51 -0.87
N ASP A 146 -31.46 -13.31 -0.62
CA ASP A 146 -30.44 -13.27 -1.67
C ASP A 146 -30.38 -14.58 -2.46
N ILE A 147 -30.47 -15.74 -1.80
CA ILE A 147 -30.48 -17.06 -2.46
C ILE A 147 -31.72 -17.25 -3.33
N VAL A 148 -32.88 -16.92 -2.81
CA VAL A 148 -34.15 -17.08 -3.57
C VAL A 148 -34.16 -16.18 -4.80
N PHE A 149 -33.82 -14.89 -4.61
CA PHE A 149 -33.80 -13.90 -5.70
C PHE A 149 -32.76 -14.24 -6.77
N SER A 150 -31.56 -14.61 -6.35
CA SER A 150 -30.49 -15.00 -7.30
C SER A 150 -30.84 -16.31 -8.03
N SER A 151 -31.49 -17.25 -7.38
CA SER A 151 -31.95 -18.51 -8.03
C SER A 151 -32.99 -18.23 -9.10
N ILE A 152 -33.99 -17.39 -8.80
CA ILE A 152 -35.01 -16.97 -9.78
C ILE A 152 -34.34 -16.23 -10.96
N ALA A 153 -33.44 -15.29 -10.66
CA ALA A 153 -32.73 -14.57 -11.70
C ALA A 153 -31.91 -15.50 -12.62
N ILE A 154 -31.21 -16.49 -12.07
CA ILE A 154 -30.46 -17.47 -12.83
C ILE A 154 -31.39 -18.32 -13.68
N LEU A 155 -32.53 -18.72 -13.14
CA LEU A 155 -33.53 -19.57 -13.86
C LEU A 155 -34.13 -18.79 -15.05
N CYS A 156 -34.48 -17.53 -14.87
CA CYS A 156 -34.98 -16.64 -15.92
C CYS A 156 -33.94 -16.34 -17.01
N LEU A 157 -32.67 -16.16 -16.60
CA LEU A 157 -31.57 -15.85 -17.53
C LEU A 157 -30.93 -17.11 -18.15
N SER A 158 -31.28 -18.32 -17.66
CA SER A 158 -30.67 -19.57 -18.10
C SER A 158 -30.75 -19.81 -19.63
N PRO A 159 -31.84 -19.50 -20.35
CA PRO A 159 -31.86 -19.72 -21.79
C PRO A 159 -30.82 -18.81 -22.51
N ILE A 160 -30.67 -17.56 -22.09
CA ILE A 160 -29.70 -16.65 -22.64
C ILE A 160 -28.27 -17.12 -22.32
N LEU A 161 -28.02 -17.58 -21.10
CA LEU A 161 -26.72 -18.11 -20.68
C LEU A 161 -26.35 -19.38 -21.46
N ILE A 162 -27.32 -20.26 -21.77
CA ILE A 162 -27.10 -21.46 -22.57
C ILE A 162 -26.76 -21.08 -24.02
N ILE A 163 -27.49 -20.15 -24.62
CA ILE A 163 -27.21 -19.68 -25.99
C ILE A 163 -25.81 -19.06 -26.07
N THR A 164 -25.45 -18.19 -25.12
CA THR A 164 -24.10 -17.59 -25.08
C THR A 164 -23.01 -18.63 -24.85
N ALA A 165 -23.24 -19.64 -24.01
CA ALA A 165 -22.29 -20.72 -23.77
C ALA A 165 -22.06 -21.56 -25.03
N VAL A 166 -23.13 -21.86 -25.78
CA VAL A 166 -23.04 -22.58 -27.07
C VAL A 166 -22.30 -21.73 -28.09
N ALA A 167 -22.63 -20.45 -28.22
CA ALA A 167 -21.95 -19.54 -29.13
C ALA A 167 -20.43 -19.48 -28.88
N ILE A 168 -20.03 -19.30 -27.60
CA ILE A 168 -18.61 -19.30 -27.21
C ILE A 168 -17.94 -20.64 -27.57
N ARG A 169 -18.65 -21.75 -27.41
CA ARG A 169 -18.10 -23.07 -27.70
C ARG A 169 -17.94 -23.35 -29.19
N LEU A 170 -18.84 -22.80 -30.01
CA LEU A 170 -18.77 -22.90 -31.47
C LEU A 170 -17.66 -22.01 -32.03
N GLU A 171 -17.48 -20.82 -31.47
CA GLU A 171 -16.50 -19.84 -31.94
C GLU A 171 -15.05 -20.27 -31.64
N SER A 172 -14.80 -20.90 -30.47
CA SER A 172 -13.44 -21.32 -30.12
C SER A 172 -13.38 -22.53 -29.18
N LYS A 173 -12.38 -23.41 -29.44
CA LYS A 173 -12.12 -24.57 -28.58
C LYS A 173 -11.59 -24.11 -27.21
N GLY A 174 -12.19 -24.58 -26.10
CA GLY A 174 -11.73 -24.30 -24.74
C GLY A 174 -12.85 -24.17 -23.72
N ALA A 175 -12.51 -23.82 -22.49
CA ALA A 175 -13.49 -23.65 -21.39
C ALA A 175 -14.35 -22.40 -21.61
N VAL A 176 -15.66 -22.53 -21.48
CA VAL A 176 -16.63 -21.43 -21.61
C VAL A 176 -16.55 -20.49 -20.42
N VAL A 177 -16.27 -21.04 -19.22
CA VAL A 177 -16.21 -20.29 -17.95
C VAL A 177 -14.78 -20.26 -17.43
N TYR A 178 -14.31 -19.06 -17.09
CA TYR A 178 -13.03 -18.80 -16.47
C TYR A 178 -13.21 -18.47 -15.00
N LYS A 179 -12.31 -18.99 -14.15
CA LYS A 179 -12.29 -18.73 -12.71
C LYS A 179 -11.26 -17.65 -12.39
N SER A 180 -11.71 -16.53 -11.84
CA SER A 180 -10.83 -15.44 -11.37
C SER A 180 -10.87 -15.38 -9.84
N LYS A 181 -9.73 -15.47 -9.19
CA LYS A 181 -9.66 -15.34 -7.73
C LYS A 181 -9.90 -13.90 -7.32
N ARG A 182 -10.88 -13.68 -6.44
CA ARG A 182 -11.24 -12.38 -5.88
C ARG A 182 -11.25 -12.45 -4.36
N VAL A 183 -10.98 -11.31 -3.74
CA VAL A 183 -11.05 -11.18 -2.28
C VAL A 183 -12.44 -10.69 -1.92
N GLY A 184 -13.17 -11.48 -1.16
CA GLY A 184 -14.49 -11.16 -0.63
C GLY A 184 -14.44 -10.55 0.77
N SER A 185 -15.61 -10.51 1.42
CA SER A 185 -15.74 -10.07 2.81
C SER A 185 -14.89 -10.97 3.75
N ASN A 186 -14.33 -10.37 4.79
CA ASN A 186 -13.41 -11.01 5.74
C ASN A 186 -12.13 -11.58 5.08
N TYR A 187 -11.66 -10.97 3.98
CA TYR A 187 -10.46 -11.37 3.23
C TYR A 187 -10.48 -12.83 2.73
N LYS A 188 -11.65 -13.47 2.66
CA LYS A 188 -11.77 -14.81 2.08
C LYS A 188 -11.64 -14.74 0.56
N ILE A 189 -10.70 -15.51 0.03
CA ILE A 189 -10.52 -15.65 -1.41
C ILE A 189 -11.62 -16.59 -1.93
N PHE A 190 -12.34 -16.15 -2.97
CA PHE A 190 -13.33 -16.96 -3.65
C PHE A 190 -13.12 -16.95 -5.17
N ASP A 191 -13.63 -17.98 -5.84
CA ASP A 191 -13.57 -18.09 -7.28
C ASP A 191 -14.74 -17.32 -7.91
N PHE A 192 -14.44 -16.22 -8.59
CA PHE A 192 -15.42 -15.48 -9.37
C PHE A 192 -15.50 -16.08 -10.78
N LEU A 193 -16.68 -16.55 -11.15
CA LEU A 193 -16.93 -17.16 -12.45
C LEU A 193 -17.21 -16.08 -13.49
N LYS A 194 -16.49 -16.12 -14.61
CA LYS A 194 -16.61 -15.17 -15.71
C LYS A 194 -16.70 -15.92 -17.03
N CYS A 195 -17.64 -15.53 -17.90
CA CYS A 195 -17.66 -16.05 -19.27
C CYS A 195 -16.42 -15.58 -20.03
N ARG A 196 -15.89 -16.45 -20.87
CA ARG A 196 -14.73 -16.16 -21.69
C ARG A 196 -15.11 -15.17 -22.78
N SER A 197 -14.43 -14.02 -22.82
CA SER A 197 -14.60 -12.95 -23.81
C SER A 197 -13.41 -12.81 -24.77
N MET A 198 -12.33 -13.58 -24.57
CA MET A 198 -11.11 -13.53 -25.39
C MET A 198 -10.80 -14.92 -25.96
N TYR A 199 -10.17 -14.97 -27.12
CA TYR A 199 -9.63 -16.20 -27.70
C TYR A 199 -8.53 -16.79 -26.83
N THR A 200 -8.33 -18.11 -26.89
CA THR A 200 -7.31 -18.84 -26.09
C THR A 200 -5.88 -18.37 -26.34
N ASP A 201 -5.61 -17.80 -27.52
CA ASP A 201 -4.29 -17.32 -27.95
C ASP A 201 -4.21 -15.78 -28.08
N ALA A 202 -5.11 -15.04 -27.41
CA ALA A 202 -5.15 -13.56 -27.46
C ALA A 202 -3.81 -12.93 -27.07
N ASP A 203 -3.08 -13.52 -26.10
CA ASP A 203 -1.77 -13.03 -25.69
C ASP A 203 -0.68 -13.19 -26.76
N LYS A 204 -0.80 -14.17 -27.65
CA LYS A 204 0.11 -14.34 -28.79
C LYS A 204 -0.16 -13.29 -29.85
N HIS A 205 -1.42 -13.03 -30.19
CA HIS A 205 -1.82 -12.00 -31.15
C HIS A 205 -1.46 -10.58 -30.66
N LEU A 206 -1.53 -10.29 -29.37
CA LEU A 206 -1.10 -9.00 -28.81
C LEU A 206 0.41 -8.76 -28.98
N ARG A 207 1.23 -9.80 -28.96
CA ARG A 207 2.68 -9.67 -29.22
C ARG A 207 2.98 -9.34 -30.67
N ASP A 208 2.21 -9.89 -31.61
CA ASP A 208 2.37 -9.62 -33.04
C ASP A 208 1.99 -8.17 -33.41
N PHE A 209 0.98 -7.59 -32.74
CA PHE A 209 0.59 -6.19 -32.92
C PHE A 209 1.56 -5.19 -32.30
N ASN A 210 2.35 -5.56 -31.28
CA ASN A 210 3.34 -4.68 -30.66
C ASN A 210 4.71 -4.71 -31.36
N GLN A 211 4.86 -5.49 -32.44
CA GLN A 211 6.08 -5.55 -33.24
C GLN A 211 5.98 -4.76 -34.56
N LEU A 212 4.87 -4.07 -34.82
CA LEU A 212 4.65 -3.09 -35.88
C LEU A 212 4.78 -1.67 -35.37
#